data_a2854a6888c33169578c64c9d02b8ff4
#
_entry.id   a2854a6888c33169578c64c9d02b8ff4
#
_cell.length_a   1.000
_cell.length_b   1.000
_cell.length_c   1.000
_cell.angle_alpha   90.00
_cell.angle_beta   90.00
_cell.angle_gamma   90.00
#
_symmetry.space_group_name_H-M   'P 1'
#
loop_
_entity.id
_entity.type
_entity.pdbx_description
1 polymer ?
#
loop_
_entity_poly.entity_id
_entity_poly.type
_entity_poly.pdbx_seq_one_letter_code
_entity_poly.pdbx_strand_id
1 'polypeptide(L)'
;MLTVKEAAQRIGVSDSRIRQLIGRGCLNAVKQRGSWLVSESSLDEYAQHAKVGRPSKAGMSLVPAHTSKQYTLMSGDHEIALVTYNPEEVRFTRMEVLDESRLPLALLSYRSQGNRVSELNQWWGHRAIPQERPDLEFRFLELEVFETFSIPFRNHGLSMSDQYWLRPAGSSLQWGALNYYRNHYDLGEIDSQDSMSEWMTAVGLNSPDNTTDGMLSKRWIVDESGRKVLIKGSSRGGREAINEYIATRLYRRLLGNAEYVDYRMGRWHDKTVSVCESFLREDEEFIPAWHVFNLKKKPNNWSEYRLYTQLCFDLKVRDAAGYLDRMLVCDSILANTDRHWRNFGIIRNIDTLKLRPAPIFDSGSCLWNEKAGRDFTYGSYAFTTKPFYRDPQRQLELVVDGRWYHPEALEGFVDEVHEILEKERVDEETVTGICRGLERRIDVVNAWWRATP
;
A
#
# COMPACT_ATOMS: atom_id res chain seq x y z
N MET A 1 -32.62 19.11 -19.72
CA MET A 1 -32.31 18.24 -18.53
C MET A 1 -33.13 16.98 -18.63
N LEU A 2 -32.49 15.81 -18.59
CA LEU A 2 -33.11 14.49 -18.74
C LEU A 2 -33.06 13.74 -17.40
N THR A 3 -34.06 12.93 -17.13
CA THR A 3 -34.01 11.97 -16.04
C THR A 3 -32.92 10.91 -16.33
N VAL A 4 -32.44 10.20 -15.31
CA VAL A 4 -31.48 9.12 -15.48
C VAL A 4 -31.99 8.10 -16.52
N LYS A 5 -33.28 7.77 -16.50
CA LYS A 5 -33.88 6.81 -17.42
C LYS A 5 -33.90 7.32 -18.87
N GLU A 6 -34.24 8.57 -19.08
CA GLU A 6 -34.23 9.19 -20.42
C GLU A 6 -32.81 9.32 -20.96
N ALA A 7 -31.85 9.71 -20.10
CA ALA A 7 -30.43 9.75 -20.44
C ALA A 7 -29.91 8.37 -20.83
N ALA A 8 -30.27 7.33 -20.08
CA ALA A 8 -29.91 5.95 -20.34
C ALA A 8 -30.42 5.44 -21.69
N GLN A 9 -31.70 5.73 -21.99
CA GLN A 9 -32.32 5.40 -23.29
C GLN A 9 -31.65 6.13 -24.47
N ARG A 10 -31.30 7.40 -24.28
CA ARG A 10 -30.74 8.26 -25.35
C ARG A 10 -29.37 7.80 -25.83
N ILE A 11 -28.53 7.26 -24.94
CA ILE A 11 -27.17 6.76 -25.29
C ILE A 11 -27.06 5.23 -25.26
N GLY A 12 -28.14 4.50 -25.03
CA GLY A 12 -28.20 3.04 -25.13
C GLY A 12 -27.47 2.29 -24.01
N VAL A 13 -27.49 2.82 -22.77
CA VAL A 13 -26.85 2.20 -21.59
C VAL A 13 -27.87 1.94 -20.48
N SER A 14 -27.46 1.29 -19.39
CA SER A 14 -28.33 1.07 -18.22
C SER A 14 -28.40 2.32 -17.33
N ASP A 15 -29.50 2.46 -16.55
CA ASP A 15 -29.67 3.49 -15.53
C ASP A 15 -28.53 3.50 -14.52
N SER A 16 -28.02 2.32 -14.17
CA SER A 16 -26.86 2.15 -13.29
C SER A 16 -25.61 2.78 -13.89
N ARG A 17 -25.41 2.64 -15.20
CA ARG A 17 -24.30 3.26 -15.91
C ARG A 17 -24.37 4.77 -15.92
N ILE A 18 -25.56 5.37 -16.12
CA ILE A 18 -25.74 6.82 -16.03
C ILE A 18 -25.39 7.33 -14.64
N ARG A 19 -25.85 6.63 -13.57
CA ARG A 19 -25.51 7.04 -12.20
C ARG A 19 -24.00 6.93 -11.91
N GLN A 20 -23.34 5.93 -12.46
CA GLN A 20 -21.88 5.85 -12.40
C GLN A 20 -21.19 7.01 -13.12
N LEU A 21 -21.68 7.40 -14.30
CA LEU A 21 -21.13 8.52 -15.06
C LEU A 21 -21.35 9.87 -14.37
N ILE A 22 -22.49 10.04 -13.69
CA ILE A 22 -22.75 11.20 -12.84
C ILE A 22 -21.81 11.20 -11.62
N GLY A 23 -21.70 10.08 -10.93
CA GLY A 23 -20.82 9.95 -9.76
C GLY A 23 -19.33 10.10 -10.09
N ARG A 24 -18.97 9.87 -11.36
CA ARG A 24 -17.61 10.08 -11.89
C ARG A 24 -17.38 11.46 -12.50
N GLY A 25 -18.35 12.37 -12.42
CA GLY A 25 -18.25 13.70 -13.02
C GLY A 25 -18.25 13.72 -14.56
N CYS A 26 -18.41 12.56 -15.22
CA CYS A 26 -18.44 12.46 -16.68
C CYS A 26 -19.72 13.04 -17.29
N LEU A 27 -20.75 13.25 -16.51
CA LEU A 27 -22.01 13.88 -16.90
C LEU A 27 -22.40 14.95 -15.88
N ASN A 28 -22.65 16.15 -16.36
CA ASN A 28 -23.19 17.23 -15.53
C ASN A 28 -24.63 16.92 -15.15
N ALA A 29 -24.92 16.82 -13.87
CA ALA A 29 -26.26 16.53 -13.35
C ALA A 29 -26.53 17.26 -12.05
N VAL A 30 -27.81 17.61 -11.84
CA VAL A 30 -28.30 18.29 -10.64
C VAL A 30 -29.28 17.38 -9.92
N LYS A 31 -29.19 17.30 -8.60
CA LYS A 31 -30.15 16.53 -7.79
C LYS A 31 -31.35 17.40 -7.42
N GLN A 32 -32.52 17.07 -7.95
CA GLN A 32 -33.78 17.81 -7.68
C GLN A 32 -34.84 16.83 -7.15
N ARG A 33 -35.47 17.15 -6.02
CA ARG A 33 -36.51 16.34 -5.35
C ARG A 33 -36.12 14.84 -5.20
N GLY A 34 -34.85 14.56 -4.88
CA GLY A 34 -34.36 13.20 -4.68
C GLY A 34 -33.94 12.45 -5.96
N SER A 35 -34.18 13.02 -7.15
CA SER A 35 -33.83 12.43 -8.45
C SER A 35 -32.70 13.21 -9.14
N TRP A 36 -31.85 12.51 -9.90
CA TRP A 36 -30.83 13.14 -10.72
C TRP A 36 -31.41 13.57 -12.07
N LEU A 37 -31.13 14.82 -12.46
CA LEU A 37 -31.42 15.39 -13.79
C LEU A 37 -30.08 15.63 -14.49
N VAL A 38 -29.88 15.01 -15.65
CA VAL A 38 -28.65 15.06 -16.45
C VAL A 38 -28.74 16.16 -17.48
N SER A 39 -27.67 16.94 -17.67
CA SER A 39 -27.58 17.95 -18.73
C SER A 39 -27.57 17.28 -20.10
N GLU A 40 -28.43 17.70 -21.00
CA GLU A 40 -28.51 17.20 -22.37
C GLU A 40 -27.24 17.51 -23.16
N SER A 41 -26.67 18.71 -23.01
CA SER A 41 -25.44 19.11 -23.67
C SER A 41 -24.27 18.22 -23.21
N SER A 42 -24.14 17.97 -21.91
CA SER A 42 -23.10 17.08 -21.36
C SER A 42 -23.29 15.62 -21.79
N LEU A 43 -24.55 15.18 -21.95
CA LEU A 43 -24.83 13.82 -22.44
C LEU A 43 -24.48 13.68 -23.93
N ASP A 44 -24.81 14.71 -24.75
CA ASP A 44 -24.50 14.71 -26.19
C ASP A 44 -23.00 14.81 -26.44
N GLU A 45 -22.28 15.61 -25.65
CA GLU A 45 -20.80 15.68 -25.65
C GLU A 45 -20.20 14.32 -25.30
N TYR A 46 -20.64 13.70 -24.22
CA TYR A 46 -20.23 12.34 -23.85
C TYR A 46 -20.53 11.33 -24.96
N ALA A 47 -21.74 11.39 -25.57
CA ALA A 47 -22.13 10.48 -26.63
C ALA A 47 -21.29 10.64 -27.92
N GLN A 48 -20.85 11.86 -28.23
CA GLN A 48 -19.95 12.13 -29.37
C GLN A 48 -18.56 11.53 -29.12
N HIS A 49 -18.03 11.66 -27.92
CA HIS A 49 -16.75 11.04 -27.54
C HIS A 49 -16.87 9.53 -27.34
N ALA A 50 -18.00 9.01 -26.86
CA ALA A 50 -18.24 7.58 -26.66
C ALA A 50 -18.51 6.79 -27.98
N LYS A 51 -18.87 7.46 -29.07
CA LYS A 51 -19.09 6.81 -30.38
C LYS A 51 -17.82 6.26 -31.03
N VAL A 52 -16.66 6.50 -30.48
CA VAL A 52 -15.37 5.96 -30.98
C VAL A 52 -15.12 4.52 -30.48
N GLY A 53 -16.01 3.90 -29.71
CA GLY A 53 -15.73 2.64 -29.02
C GLY A 53 -16.82 1.57 -28.93
N ARG A 54 -17.64 1.31 -29.98
CA ARG A 54 -18.31 0.01 -30.11
C ARG A 54 -18.84 -0.26 -31.53
N PRO A 55 -18.28 -1.21 -32.30
CA PRO A 55 -18.91 -1.68 -33.55
C PRO A 55 -20.13 -2.55 -33.23
N SER A 56 -21.25 -2.27 -33.88
CA SER A 56 -22.44 -3.09 -33.88
C SER A 56 -22.16 -4.42 -34.60
N LYS A 57 -22.77 -5.51 -34.14
CA LYS A 57 -22.80 -6.81 -34.83
C LYS A 57 -23.60 -6.71 -36.14
N ALA A 58 -22.98 -6.28 -37.21
CA ALA A 58 -23.39 -6.62 -38.60
C ALA A 58 -22.35 -5.98 -39.55
N GLY A 59 -21.63 -6.83 -40.30
CA GLY A 59 -20.75 -6.41 -41.40
C GLY A 59 -19.29 -6.79 -41.14
N MET A 60 -18.88 -7.95 -41.66
CA MET A 60 -17.47 -8.34 -41.81
C MET A 60 -16.75 -7.27 -42.61
N SER A 61 -15.97 -6.46 -41.95
CA SER A 61 -14.89 -5.67 -42.51
C SER A 61 -13.61 -6.15 -41.81
N LEU A 62 -12.62 -6.50 -42.61
CA LEU A 62 -11.29 -6.94 -42.19
C LEU A 62 -10.66 -5.87 -41.29
N VAL A 63 -10.86 -6.01 -39.97
CA VAL A 63 -10.09 -5.31 -38.95
C VAL A 63 -8.77 -6.07 -38.83
N PRO A 64 -7.60 -5.39 -38.85
CA PRO A 64 -6.32 -6.08 -38.69
C PRO A 64 -6.35 -6.89 -37.39
N ALA A 65 -5.93 -8.14 -37.50
CA ALA A 65 -5.90 -9.07 -36.38
C ALA A 65 -5.09 -8.49 -35.22
N HIS A 66 -5.77 -8.38 -34.06
CA HIS A 66 -5.24 -8.40 -32.72
C HIS A 66 -4.11 -7.44 -32.37
N THR A 67 -4.47 -6.33 -31.74
CA THR A 67 -3.55 -5.42 -31.02
C THR A 67 -3.06 -6.00 -29.69
N SER A 68 -3.11 -7.29 -29.49
CA SER A 68 -2.55 -7.97 -28.32
C SER A 68 -1.04 -7.72 -28.26
N LYS A 69 -0.56 -7.22 -27.11
CA LYS A 69 0.86 -6.94 -26.88
C LYS A 69 1.48 -8.09 -26.09
N GLN A 70 2.65 -8.54 -26.53
CA GLN A 70 3.41 -9.58 -25.84
C GLN A 70 4.53 -8.96 -25.01
N TYR A 71 4.70 -9.49 -23.82
CA TYR A 71 5.75 -9.12 -22.89
C TYR A 71 6.38 -10.35 -22.26
N THR A 72 7.62 -10.22 -21.82
CA THR A 72 8.24 -11.12 -20.86
C THR A 72 8.11 -10.48 -19.47
N LEU A 73 7.49 -11.19 -18.53
CA LEU A 73 7.56 -10.83 -17.13
C LEU A 73 8.93 -11.21 -16.61
N MET A 74 9.62 -10.23 -16.04
CA MET A 74 11.00 -10.31 -15.57
C MET A 74 11.05 -10.21 -14.04
N SER A 75 12.06 -10.82 -13.41
CA SER A 75 12.49 -10.55 -12.03
C SER A 75 13.96 -10.17 -12.08
N GLY A 76 14.27 -8.88 -11.95
CA GLY A 76 15.60 -8.39 -12.30
C GLY A 76 15.95 -8.73 -13.74
N ASP A 77 17.06 -9.42 -13.96
CA ASP A 77 17.48 -9.90 -15.29
C ASP A 77 16.93 -11.30 -15.65
N HIS A 78 16.15 -11.95 -14.76
CA HIS A 78 15.61 -13.28 -15.00
C HIS A 78 14.25 -13.23 -15.72
N GLU A 79 14.11 -14.02 -16.79
CA GLU A 79 12.83 -14.25 -17.48
C GLU A 79 11.99 -15.25 -16.69
N ILE A 80 10.78 -14.85 -16.27
CA ILE A 80 9.95 -15.70 -15.41
C ILE A 80 8.64 -16.16 -16.04
N ALA A 81 8.08 -15.37 -16.97
CA ALA A 81 6.91 -15.80 -17.75
C ALA A 81 6.75 -15.00 -19.04
N LEU A 82 6.16 -15.62 -20.06
CA LEU A 82 5.64 -14.92 -21.23
C LEU A 82 4.18 -14.55 -20.97
N VAL A 83 3.82 -13.29 -21.22
CA VAL A 83 2.46 -12.79 -20.96
C VAL A 83 1.92 -12.03 -22.17
N THR A 84 0.62 -12.15 -22.41
CA THR A 84 -0.08 -11.44 -23.48
C THR A 84 -1.11 -10.50 -22.86
N TYR A 85 -0.98 -9.21 -23.16
CA TYR A 85 -1.89 -8.16 -22.73
C TYR A 85 -2.86 -7.78 -23.85
N ASN A 86 -4.15 -7.72 -23.57
CA ASN A 86 -5.17 -7.20 -24.48
C ASN A 86 -5.58 -5.79 -24.03
N PRO A 87 -5.23 -4.74 -24.80
CA PRO A 87 -5.57 -3.37 -24.44
C PRO A 87 -7.07 -3.05 -24.54
N GLU A 88 -7.85 -3.77 -25.35
CA GLU A 88 -9.30 -3.59 -25.46
C GLU A 88 -10.05 -4.13 -24.24
N GLU A 89 -9.57 -5.25 -23.69
CA GLU A 89 -10.12 -5.86 -22.47
C GLU A 89 -9.44 -5.31 -21.20
N VAL A 90 -8.37 -4.53 -21.34
CA VAL A 90 -7.54 -3.97 -20.26
C VAL A 90 -7.10 -5.05 -19.27
N ARG A 91 -6.60 -6.17 -19.80
CA ARG A 91 -6.14 -7.32 -18.98
C ARG A 91 -5.14 -8.21 -19.71
N PHE A 92 -4.41 -9.00 -18.94
CA PHE A 92 -3.66 -10.13 -19.47
C PHE A 92 -4.63 -11.27 -19.83
N THR A 93 -4.37 -11.91 -20.96
CA THR A 93 -5.20 -12.99 -21.50
C THR A 93 -4.48 -14.33 -21.57
N ARG A 94 -3.13 -14.30 -21.52
CA ARG A 94 -2.29 -15.51 -21.54
C ARG A 94 -1.08 -15.32 -20.63
N MET A 95 -0.66 -16.41 -19.99
CA MET A 95 0.58 -16.53 -19.24
C MET A 95 1.18 -17.92 -19.46
N GLU A 96 2.46 -17.95 -19.79
CA GLU A 96 3.26 -19.16 -19.89
C GLU A 96 4.46 -19.02 -18.95
N VAL A 97 4.52 -19.87 -17.93
CA VAL A 97 5.56 -19.78 -16.88
C VAL A 97 6.85 -20.42 -17.38
N LEU A 98 7.96 -19.69 -17.25
CA LEU A 98 9.32 -20.14 -17.59
C LEU A 98 10.09 -20.57 -16.34
N ASP A 99 9.96 -19.81 -15.23
CA ASP A 99 10.59 -20.11 -13.93
C ASP A 99 9.59 -19.93 -12.79
N GLU A 100 9.07 -21.04 -12.27
CA GLU A 100 8.08 -21.03 -11.18
C GLU A 100 8.69 -20.58 -9.83
N SER A 101 9.98 -20.83 -9.61
CA SER A 101 10.66 -20.49 -8.36
C SER A 101 10.76 -18.98 -8.11
N ARG A 102 10.75 -18.20 -9.18
CA ARG A 102 10.86 -16.72 -9.18
C ARG A 102 9.55 -16.00 -9.35
N LEU A 103 8.43 -16.73 -9.52
CA LEU A 103 7.12 -16.08 -9.60
C LEU A 103 6.82 -15.24 -8.36
N PRO A 104 6.12 -14.11 -8.52
CA PRO A 104 5.51 -13.42 -7.39
C PRO A 104 4.66 -14.39 -6.56
N LEU A 105 4.85 -14.43 -5.23
CA LEU A 105 4.05 -15.31 -4.36
C LEU A 105 2.54 -15.05 -4.51
N ALA A 106 2.17 -13.85 -4.87
CA ALA A 106 0.77 -13.50 -5.18
C ALA A 106 0.13 -14.42 -6.23
N LEU A 107 0.90 -14.89 -7.21
CA LEU A 107 0.41 -15.77 -8.30
C LEU A 107 0.27 -17.22 -7.85
N LEU A 108 0.75 -17.57 -6.66
CA LEU A 108 0.71 -18.93 -6.09
C LEU A 108 -0.48 -19.13 -5.14
N SER A 109 -1.45 -18.21 -5.13
CA SER A 109 -2.61 -18.27 -4.23
C SER A 109 -3.44 -19.53 -4.45
N TYR A 110 -3.84 -20.20 -3.35
CA TYR A 110 -4.75 -21.34 -3.41
C TYR A 110 -6.12 -20.98 -4.01
N ARG A 111 -6.48 -19.71 -4.00
CA ARG A 111 -7.79 -19.19 -4.46
C ARG A 111 -7.92 -19.25 -5.98
N SER A 112 -6.81 -19.18 -6.69
CA SER A 112 -6.78 -19.20 -8.14
C SER A 112 -7.14 -20.57 -8.75
N GLN A 113 -7.12 -21.64 -7.95
CA GLN A 113 -7.32 -23.00 -8.42
C GLN A 113 -6.48 -23.34 -9.67
N GLY A 114 -5.27 -22.76 -9.76
CA GLY A 114 -4.36 -22.91 -10.89
C GLY A 114 -4.56 -21.91 -12.04
N ASN A 115 -5.53 -21.00 -11.95
CA ASN A 115 -5.71 -19.96 -12.98
C ASN A 115 -4.70 -18.81 -12.78
N ARG A 116 -3.49 -19.02 -13.28
CA ARG A 116 -2.37 -18.05 -13.18
C ARG A 116 -2.67 -16.70 -13.84
N VAL A 117 -3.47 -16.68 -14.91
CA VAL A 117 -3.86 -15.45 -15.60
C VAL A 117 -4.76 -14.59 -14.71
N SER A 118 -5.68 -15.20 -13.97
CA SER A 118 -6.53 -14.47 -13.01
C SER A 118 -5.68 -13.81 -11.90
N GLU A 119 -4.75 -14.57 -11.31
CA GLU A 119 -3.85 -14.05 -10.27
C GLU A 119 -2.90 -12.97 -10.82
N LEU A 120 -2.39 -13.14 -12.06
CA LEU A 120 -1.57 -12.11 -12.71
C LEU A 120 -2.35 -10.80 -12.85
N ASN A 121 -3.60 -10.84 -13.30
CA ASN A 121 -4.43 -9.66 -13.43
C ASN A 121 -4.71 -8.99 -12.07
N GLN A 122 -5.00 -9.79 -11.05
CA GLN A 122 -5.21 -9.27 -9.70
C GLN A 122 -3.93 -8.64 -9.13
N TRP A 123 -2.79 -9.33 -9.23
CA TRP A 123 -1.50 -8.84 -8.77
C TRP A 123 -1.09 -7.55 -9.50
N TRP A 124 -1.25 -7.50 -10.83
CA TRP A 124 -0.93 -6.32 -11.62
C TRP A 124 -1.82 -5.13 -11.25
N GLY A 125 -3.12 -5.38 -11.07
CA GLY A 125 -4.05 -4.33 -10.64
C GLY A 125 -3.70 -3.74 -9.28
N HIS A 126 -3.17 -4.56 -8.36
CA HIS A 126 -2.70 -4.08 -7.04
C HIS A 126 -1.35 -3.35 -7.10
N ARG A 127 -0.61 -3.40 -8.20
CA ARG A 127 0.59 -2.58 -8.41
C ARG A 127 0.26 -1.14 -8.77
N ALA A 128 -0.93 -0.91 -9.27
CA ALA A 128 -1.42 0.42 -9.57
C ALA A 128 -1.81 1.17 -8.28
N ILE A 129 -1.86 2.49 -8.40
CA ILE A 129 -2.34 3.37 -7.34
C ILE A 129 -3.79 2.96 -6.98
N PRO A 130 -4.14 2.84 -5.68
CA PRO A 130 -5.53 2.54 -5.27
C PRO A 130 -6.53 3.54 -5.83
N GLN A 131 -7.70 3.04 -6.28
CA GLN A 131 -8.75 3.88 -6.89
C GLN A 131 -9.35 4.90 -5.92
N GLU A 132 -9.26 4.65 -4.63
CA GLU A 132 -9.77 5.51 -3.57
C GLU A 132 -8.82 6.66 -3.20
N ARG A 133 -7.64 6.70 -3.83
CA ARG A 133 -6.64 7.73 -3.51
C ARG A 133 -7.08 9.11 -4.00
N PRO A 134 -7.05 10.15 -3.15
CA PRO A 134 -7.64 11.47 -3.46
C PRO A 134 -7.01 12.19 -4.66
N ASP A 135 -5.75 11.90 -4.99
CA ASP A 135 -4.98 12.54 -6.07
C ASP A 135 -5.10 11.83 -7.43
N LEU A 136 -5.92 10.78 -7.51
CA LEU A 136 -5.97 9.91 -8.69
C LEU A 136 -6.49 10.61 -9.95
N GLU A 137 -7.46 11.52 -9.81
CA GLU A 137 -8.05 12.22 -10.96
C GLU A 137 -7.00 13.07 -11.70
N PHE A 138 -6.14 13.75 -10.96
CA PHE A 138 -5.03 14.52 -11.56
C PHE A 138 -4.05 13.60 -12.29
N ARG A 139 -3.73 12.44 -11.71
CA ARG A 139 -2.82 11.46 -12.32
C ARG A 139 -3.38 10.86 -13.60
N PHE A 140 -4.67 10.68 -13.72
CA PHE A 140 -5.29 10.22 -14.95
C PHE A 140 -5.11 11.22 -16.10
N LEU A 141 -5.24 12.51 -15.82
CA LEU A 141 -5.05 13.56 -16.81
C LEU A 141 -3.59 13.66 -17.26
N GLU A 142 -2.64 13.66 -16.32
CA GLU A 142 -1.22 13.76 -16.62
C GLU A 142 -0.67 12.54 -17.37
N LEU A 143 -1.14 11.35 -17.02
CA LEU A 143 -0.64 10.09 -17.61
C LEU A 143 -1.42 9.68 -18.87
N GLU A 144 -2.43 10.43 -19.28
CA GLU A 144 -3.32 10.10 -20.41
C GLU A 144 -3.86 8.66 -20.32
N VAL A 145 -4.23 8.21 -19.12
CA VAL A 145 -4.82 6.90 -18.88
C VAL A 145 -6.21 7.05 -18.26
N PHE A 146 -7.09 6.09 -18.56
CA PHE A 146 -8.46 6.09 -18.09
C PHE A 146 -8.74 5.04 -17.02
N GLU A 147 -7.77 4.18 -16.75
CA GLU A 147 -7.89 3.09 -15.79
C GLU A 147 -6.57 2.86 -15.04
N THR A 148 -6.65 2.66 -13.74
CA THR A 148 -5.48 2.43 -12.87
C THR A 148 -4.63 1.24 -13.32
N PHE A 149 -5.26 0.19 -13.85
CA PHE A 149 -4.57 -1.01 -14.37
C PHE A 149 -3.52 -0.68 -15.46
N SER A 150 -3.73 0.41 -16.21
CA SER A 150 -2.84 0.83 -17.30
C SER A 150 -1.65 1.69 -16.82
N ILE A 151 -1.71 2.26 -15.62
CA ILE A 151 -0.66 3.14 -15.10
C ILE A 151 0.71 2.43 -15.06
N PRO A 152 0.85 1.20 -14.50
CA PRO A 152 2.14 0.55 -14.41
C PRO A 152 2.81 0.24 -15.77
N PHE A 153 2.07 0.19 -16.87
CA PHE A 153 2.69 0.00 -18.20
C PHE A 153 3.56 1.20 -18.63
N ARG A 154 3.32 2.40 -18.07
CA ARG A 154 4.09 3.61 -18.41
C ARG A 154 5.54 3.52 -17.95
N ASN A 155 5.81 2.82 -16.86
CA ASN A 155 7.13 2.58 -16.31
C ASN A 155 7.53 1.11 -16.33
N HIS A 156 7.04 0.33 -17.29
CA HIS A 156 7.29 -1.11 -17.40
C HIS A 156 6.87 -1.93 -16.15
N GLY A 157 6.03 -1.41 -15.29
CA GLY A 157 5.64 -2.03 -14.04
C GLY A 157 6.70 -1.95 -12.93
N LEU A 158 7.74 -1.14 -13.11
CA LEU A 158 8.79 -0.95 -12.10
C LEU A 158 8.23 -0.45 -10.77
N SER A 159 8.80 -0.93 -9.67
CA SER A 159 8.42 -0.57 -8.31
C SER A 159 9.65 -0.45 -7.41
N MET A 160 9.51 0.27 -6.28
CA MET A 160 10.49 0.29 -5.20
C MET A 160 10.26 -0.85 -4.19
N SER A 161 9.22 -1.65 -4.35
CA SER A 161 8.87 -2.74 -3.43
C SER A 161 9.28 -4.12 -3.92
N ASP A 162 9.64 -4.25 -5.20
CA ASP A 162 10.07 -5.52 -5.82
C ASP A 162 10.85 -5.29 -7.11
N GLN A 163 11.30 -6.38 -7.76
CA GLN A 163 12.15 -6.37 -8.94
C GLN A 163 11.42 -6.87 -10.20
N TYR A 164 10.07 -6.90 -10.17
CA TYR A 164 9.29 -7.33 -11.32
C TYR A 164 9.05 -6.20 -12.31
N TRP A 165 9.20 -6.53 -13.59
CA TRP A 165 8.91 -5.60 -14.67
C TRP A 165 8.53 -6.32 -15.97
N LEU A 166 7.96 -5.59 -16.92
CA LEU A 166 7.55 -6.11 -18.21
C LEU A 166 8.51 -5.65 -19.31
N ARG A 167 9.21 -6.60 -19.91
CA ARG A 167 10.01 -6.37 -21.10
C ARG A 167 9.14 -6.59 -22.34
N PRO A 168 8.94 -5.55 -23.21
CA PRO A 168 8.23 -5.73 -24.48
C PRO A 168 8.89 -6.80 -25.34
N ALA A 169 8.10 -7.60 -26.06
CA ALA A 169 8.65 -8.61 -26.98
C ALA A 169 9.53 -7.97 -28.05
N GLY A 170 10.69 -8.59 -28.31
CA GLY A 170 11.68 -8.05 -29.25
C GLY A 170 12.52 -6.88 -28.74
N SER A 171 12.31 -6.42 -27.49
CA SER A 171 13.11 -5.36 -26.87
C SER A 171 14.41 -5.91 -26.26
N SER A 172 15.48 -5.13 -26.39
CA SER A 172 16.79 -5.38 -25.75
C SER A 172 16.96 -4.71 -24.39
N LEU A 173 15.86 -4.22 -23.78
CA LEU A 173 15.89 -3.58 -22.47
C LEU A 173 16.43 -4.53 -21.41
N GLN A 174 17.26 -4.00 -20.51
CA GLN A 174 17.89 -4.72 -19.42
C GLN A 174 17.57 -4.06 -18.08
N TRP A 175 17.50 -4.84 -17.01
CA TRP A 175 17.21 -4.39 -15.64
C TRP A 175 18.15 -3.25 -15.20
N GLY A 176 19.45 -3.40 -15.45
CA GLY A 176 20.46 -2.40 -15.07
C GLY A 176 20.19 -0.99 -15.63
N ALA A 177 19.54 -0.88 -16.78
CA ALA A 177 19.24 0.40 -17.44
C ALA A 177 17.91 1.04 -16.98
N LEU A 178 17.05 0.30 -16.29
CA LEU A 178 15.69 0.73 -15.99
C LEU A 178 15.38 0.88 -14.50
N ASN A 179 16.01 0.04 -13.64
CA ASN A 179 15.64 -0.05 -12.24
C ASN A 179 15.80 1.28 -11.49
N TYR A 180 14.93 1.49 -10.49
CA TYR A 180 14.96 2.69 -9.67
C TYR A 180 16.09 2.74 -8.64
N TYR A 181 16.85 1.69 -8.46
CA TYR A 181 17.95 1.63 -7.49
C TYR A 181 19.22 2.29 -8.02
N ARG A 182 19.51 2.14 -9.30
CA ARG A 182 20.71 2.69 -9.94
C ARG A 182 20.45 3.91 -10.79
N ASN A 183 19.23 4.06 -11.29
CA ASN A 183 18.91 5.09 -12.27
C ASN A 183 18.13 6.24 -11.62
N HIS A 184 18.26 7.42 -12.22
CA HIS A 184 17.40 8.54 -11.89
C HIS A 184 15.99 8.29 -12.43
N TYR A 185 15.00 8.65 -11.66
CA TYR A 185 13.61 8.66 -12.07
C TYR A 185 13.10 10.10 -12.11
N ASP A 186 12.11 10.31 -12.96
CA ASP A 186 11.47 11.61 -13.11
C ASP A 186 10.66 11.93 -11.85
N LEU A 187 11.02 13.02 -11.19
CA LEU A 187 10.35 13.53 -10.00
C LEU A 187 9.21 14.50 -10.35
N GLY A 188 9.03 14.82 -11.66
CA GLY A 188 8.23 15.94 -12.11
C GLY A 188 8.93 17.28 -11.82
N GLU A 189 8.45 18.36 -12.42
CA GLU A 189 8.89 19.70 -12.05
C GLU A 189 8.33 20.04 -10.66
N ILE A 190 9.22 20.33 -9.73
CA ILE A 190 8.88 20.71 -8.35
C ILE A 190 9.14 22.20 -8.24
N ASP A 191 8.08 23.01 -8.20
CA ASP A 191 8.21 24.38 -7.73
C ASP A 191 8.28 24.37 -6.21
N SER A 192 9.26 25.05 -5.62
CA SER A 192 9.41 25.20 -4.17
C SER A 192 8.22 25.90 -3.51
N GLN A 193 7.32 26.48 -4.30
CA GLN A 193 6.10 27.15 -3.86
C GLN A 193 4.86 26.28 -3.90
N ASP A 194 4.95 25.06 -4.48
CA ASP A 194 3.82 24.16 -4.57
C ASP A 194 3.32 23.75 -3.19
N SER A 195 2.00 23.67 -3.05
CA SER A 195 1.40 23.10 -1.84
C SER A 195 1.82 21.63 -1.71
N MET A 196 1.82 21.08 -0.49
CA MET A 196 2.12 19.66 -0.28
C MET A 196 1.23 18.75 -1.14
N SER A 197 -0.03 19.13 -1.36
CA SER A 197 -0.94 18.39 -2.21
C SER A 197 -0.48 18.39 -3.67
N GLU A 198 -0.14 19.56 -4.22
CA GLU A 198 0.36 19.71 -5.59
C GLU A 198 1.69 18.96 -5.76
N TRP A 199 2.62 19.14 -4.83
CA TRP A 199 3.89 18.41 -4.88
C TRP A 199 3.72 16.89 -4.81
N MET A 200 2.79 16.38 -3.98
CA MET A 200 2.50 14.95 -3.87
C MET A 200 1.77 14.41 -5.12
N THR A 201 1.14 15.26 -5.91
CA THR A 201 0.42 14.89 -7.12
C THR A 201 1.25 15.03 -8.39
N ALA A 202 2.23 15.93 -8.45
CA ALA A 202 3.13 16.06 -9.59
C ALA A 202 3.95 14.77 -9.76
N VAL A 203 3.66 14.00 -10.79
CA VAL A 203 4.24 12.67 -11.01
C VAL A 203 4.79 12.59 -12.42
N GLY A 204 6.09 12.42 -12.54
CA GLY A 204 6.69 12.12 -13.83
C GLY A 204 6.23 10.77 -14.40
N LEU A 205 6.26 10.62 -15.71
CA LEU A 205 5.85 9.38 -16.41
C LEU A 205 6.66 8.16 -15.95
N ASN A 206 7.88 8.35 -15.50
CA ASN A 206 8.81 7.31 -15.06
C ASN A 206 9.11 7.44 -13.55
N SER A 207 8.09 7.62 -12.73
CA SER A 207 8.23 7.73 -11.27
C SER A 207 7.83 6.44 -10.55
N PRO A 208 8.57 6.02 -9.49
CA PRO A 208 8.17 4.91 -8.64
C PRO A 208 6.84 5.17 -7.89
N ASP A 209 6.40 6.42 -7.83
CA ASP A 209 5.12 6.78 -7.20
C ASP A 209 3.92 6.18 -7.93
N ASN A 210 4.06 5.84 -9.22
CA ASN A 210 3.02 5.21 -10.03
C ASN A 210 2.68 3.78 -9.59
N THR A 211 3.55 3.17 -8.78
CA THR A 211 3.40 1.80 -8.26
C THR A 211 3.50 1.74 -6.73
N THR A 212 3.25 2.86 -6.04
CA THR A 212 3.35 2.95 -4.58
C THR A 212 1.99 2.75 -3.93
N ASP A 213 1.82 1.64 -3.18
CA ASP A 213 0.57 1.27 -2.48
C ASP A 213 0.28 2.16 -1.27
N GLY A 214 -0.98 2.22 -0.83
CA GLY A 214 -1.49 2.87 0.38
C GLY A 214 -2.20 4.21 0.15
N MET A 215 -3.00 4.61 1.16
CA MET A 215 -3.95 5.72 1.08
C MET A 215 -3.36 7.10 1.38
N LEU A 216 -2.32 7.19 2.20
CA LEU A 216 -1.67 8.46 2.54
C LEU A 216 -0.88 8.99 1.34
N SER A 217 -0.86 10.31 1.19
CA SER A 217 0.02 10.96 0.22
C SER A 217 1.47 10.64 0.53
N LYS A 218 2.18 10.09 -0.43
CA LYS A 218 3.58 9.66 -0.28
C LYS A 218 4.32 9.75 -1.60
N ARG A 219 5.63 9.97 -1.49
CA ARG A 219 6.50 10.15 -2.64
C ARG A 219 7.90 9.63 -2.38
N TRP A 220 8.48 8.98 -3.38
CA TRP A 220 9.89 8.64 -3.42
C TRP A 220 10.71 9.80 -3.94
N ILE A 221 11.80 10.12 -3.25
CA ILE A 221 12.79 11.11 -3.69
C ILE A 221 14.20 10.55 -3.58
N VAL A 222 15.15 11.22 -4.19
CA VAL A 222 16.59 11.05 -3.93
C VAL A 222 17.03 12.22 -3.05
N ASP A 223 17.53 11.92 -1.84
CA ASP A 223 18.03 12.97 -0.95
C ASP A 223 19.39 13.53 -1.43
N GLU A 224 19.86 14.57 -0.75
CA GLU A 224 21.14 15.25 -1.06
C GLU A 224 22.36 14.32 -1.05
N SER A 225 22.28 13.18 -0.36
CA SER A 225 23.31 12.16 -0.30
C SER A 225 23.15 11.05 -1.33
N GLY A 226 22.16 11.15 -2.22
CA GLY A 226 21.85 10.16 -3.25
C GLY A 226 21.05 8.96 -2.78
N ARG A 227 20.51 8.98 -1.53
CA ARG A 227 19.72 7.90 -0.96
C ARG A 227 18.26 7.98 -1.43
N LYS A 228 17.67 6.82 -1.69
CA LYS A 228 16.25 6.68 -2.03
C LYS A 228 15.42 6.74 -0.75
N VAL A 229 14.65 7.80 -0.57
CA VAL A 229 13.83 8.01 0.63
C VAL A 229 12.36 8.17 0.27
N LEU A 230 11.50 7.61 1.11
CA LEU A 230 10.07 7.77 1.04
C LEU A 230 9.64 8.87 2.00
N ILE A 231 8.95 9.87 1.48
CA ILE A 231 8.28 10.91 2.26
C ILE A 231 6.80 10.55 2.35
N LYS A 232 6.24 10.59 3.56
CA LYS A 232 4.82 10.36 3.81
C LYS A 232 4.23 11.55 4.56
N GLY A 233 3.06 12.01 4.09
CA GLY A 233 2.22 12.97 4.82
C GLY A 233 1.33 12.27 5.84
N SER A 234 0.56 13.06 6.58
CA SER A 234 -0.51 12.58 7.46
C SER A 234 -1.88 12.81 6.82
N SER A 235 -2.88 12.06 7.27
CA SER A 235 -4.28 12.31 6.96
C SER A 235 -4.74 13.65 7.55
N ARG A 236 -5.89 14.16 7.10
CA ARG A 236 -6.42 15.43 7.60
C ARG A 236 -6.76 15.30 9.09
N GLY A 237 -6.02 16.02 9.94
CA GLY A 237 -6.16 15.96 11.40
C GLY A 237 -5.50 14.75 12.06
N GLY A 238 -4.84 13.88 11.31
CA GLY A 238 -4.06 12.75 11.84
C GLY A 238 -2.64 13.15 12.22
N ARG A 239 -1.99 12.29 13.01
CA ARG A 239 -0.61 12.46 13.51
C ARG A 239 0.32 11.35 13.02
N GLU A 240 -0.01 10.69 11.90
CA GLU A 240 0.69 9.49 11.43
C GLU A 240 2.20 9.71 11.32
N ALA A 241 2.64 10.88 10.80
CA ALA A 241 4.05 11.19 10.66
C ALA A 241 4.78 11.31 12.01
N ILE A 242 4.13 11.92 13.00
CA ILE A 242 4.66 12.05 14.38
C ILE A 242 4.68 10.66 15.04
N ASN A 243 3.61 9.90 14.88
CA ASN A 243 3.47 8.56 15.47
C ASN A 243 4.51 7.58 14.90
N GLU A 244 4.83 7.62 13.60
CA GLU A 244 5.90 6.81 13.01
C GLU A 244 7.26 7.13 13.64
N TYR A 245 7.52 8.41 13.91
CA TYR A 245 8.75 8.81 14.61
C TYR A 245 8.75 8.32 16.07
N ILE A 246 7.65 8.48 16.81
CA ILE A 246 7.52 7.96 18.18
C ILE A 246 7.68 6.44 18.20
N ALA A 247 7.08 5.73 17.25
CA ALA A 247 7.25 4.27 17.12
C ALA A 247 8.74 3.90 16.89
N THR A 248 9.43 4.65 16.04
CA THR A 248 10.88 4.49 15.87
C THR A 248 11.64 4.67 17.17
N ARG A 249 11.26 5.66 18.03
CA ARG A 249 11.90 5.85 19.33
C ARG A 249 11.71 4.65 20.25
N LEU A 250 10.50 4.03 20.25
CA LEU A 250 10.26 2.77 20.95
C LEU A 250 11.15 1.65 20.41
N TYR A 251 11.18 1.48 19.10
CA TYR A 251 11.96 0.40 18.46
C TYR A 251 13.45 0.50 18.77
N ARG A 252 14.02 1.70 18.76
CA ARG A 252 15.43 1.93 19.12
C ARG A 252 15.78 1.50 20.55
N ARG A 253 14.79 1.51 21.46
CA ARG A 253 14.96 1.08 22.85
C ARG A 253 14.88 -0.44 23.01
N LEU A 254 14.08 -1.11 22.19
CA LEU A 254 13.73 -2.50 22.36
C LEU A 254 14.34 -3.45 21.32
N LEU A 255 14.66 -2.96 20.13
CA LEU A 255 14.97 -3.78 18.96
C LEU A 255 16.34 -3.46 18.37
N GLY A 256 16.90 -4.41 17.60
CA GLY A 256 18.08 -4.16 16.77
C GLY A 256 17.76 -3.35 15.53
N ASN A 257 18.72 -2.57 15.04
CA ASN A 257 18.53 -1.62 13.91
C ASN A 257 18.02 -2.26 12.60
N ALA A 258 18.21 -3.55 12.40
CA ALA A 258 17.73 -4.26 11.21
C ALA A 258 16.27 -4.75 11.32
N GLU A 259 15.63 -4.57 12.48
CA GLU A 259 14.32 -5.15 12.78
C GLU A 259 13.17 -4.16 12.57
N TYR A 260 13.47 -2.89 12.34
CA TYR A 260 12.49 -1.84 12.08
C TYR A 260 12.97 -0.83 11.03
N VAL A 261 12.03 -0.11 10.43
CA VAL A 261 12.32 1.01 9.53
C VAL A 261 12.51 2.27 10.38
N ASP A 262 13.64 2.94 10.18
CA ASP A 262 14.00 4.13 10.94
C ASP A 262 13.36 5.38 10.32
N TYR A 263 12.19 5.79 10.85
CA TYR A 263 11.52 7.01 10.42
C TYR A 263 12.09 8.23 11.14
N ARG A 264 12.32 9.28 10.35
CA ARG A 264 12.70 10.62 10.82
C ARG A 264 11.56 11.58 10.56
N MET A 265 11.40 12.59 11.40
CA MET A 265 10.53 13.72 11.11
C MET A 265 11.21 14.69 10.15
N GLY A 266 10.45 15.16 9.16
CA GLY A 266 10.81 16.25 8.27
C GLY A 266 9.74 17.32 8.26
N ARG A 267 10.03 18.42 7.57
CA ARG A 267 9.05 19.49 7.32
C ARG A 267 8.88 19.62 5.81
N TRP A 268 7.62 19.72 5.42
CA TRP A 268 7.26 20.13 4.08
C TRP A 268 6.32 21.33 4.20
N HIS A 269 6.82 22.51 3.85
CA HIS A 269 6.21 23.78 4.26
C HIS A 269 5.93 23.77 5.78
N ASP A 270 4.71 24.02 6.20
CA ASP A 270 4.31 24.03 7.61
C ASP A 270 3.86 22.68 8.17
N LYS A 271 3.88 21.61 7.34
CA LYS A 271 3.39 20.28 7.74
C LYS A 271 4.53 19.35 8.13
N THR A 272 4.30 18.59 9.20
CA THR A 272 5.18 17.48 9.57
C THR A 272 4.98 16.32 8.62
N VAL A 273 6.09 15.74 8.15
CA VAL A 273 6.16 14.54 7.32
C VAL A 273 7.04 13.51 7.97
N SER A 274 6.80 12.23 7.71
CA SER A 274 7.74 11.17 8.04
C SER A 274 8.59 10.82 6.83
N VAL A 275 9.87 10.55 7.08
CA VAL A 275 10.87 10.26 6.06
C VAL A 275 11.62 9.00 6.45
N CYS A 276 11.68 8.01 5.56
CA CYS A 276 12.47 6.80 5.76
C CYS A 276 13.23 6.38 4.50
N GLU A 277 14.34 5.71 4.68
CA GLU A 277 15.08 5.08 3.58
C GLU A 277 14.35 3.80 3.11
N SER A 278 14.58 3.41 1.86
CA SER A 278 14.14 2.09 1.39
C SER A 278 14.83 1.02 2.24
N PHE A 279 14.03 0.09 2.77
CA PHE A 279 14.56 -1.06 3.53
C PHE A 279 14.92 -2.25 2.65
N LEU A 280 14.68 -2.13 1.33
CA LEU A 280 15.02 -3.13 0.34
C LEU A 280 16.31 -2.77 -0.37
N ARG A 281 17.12 -3.79 -0.61
CA ARG A 281 18.26 -3.70 -1.51
C ARG A 281 17.81 -3.98 -2.95
N GLU A 282 18.69 -3.69 -3.89
CA GLU A 282 18.45 -3.89 -5.32
C GLU A 282 18.14 -5.35 -5.69
N ASP A 283 18.65 -6.30 -4.92
CA ASP A 283 18.46 -7.74 -5.08
C ASP A 283 17.35 -8.32 -4.18
N GLU A 284 16.47 -7.46 -3.63
CA GLU A 284 15.44 -7.86 -2.69
C GLU A 284 14.04 -7.41 -3.12
N GLU A 285 13.04 -8.19 -2.78
CA GLU A 285 11.63 -7.85 -2.91
C GLU A 285 10.91 -8.00 -1.56
N PHE A 286 9.94 -7.14 -1.31
CA PHE A 286 9.03 -7.25 -0.20
C PHE A 286 7.80 -8.08 -0.60
N ILE A 287 7.48 -9.08 0.20
CA ILE A 287 6.32 -9.93 0.04
C ILE A 287 5.40 -9.71 1.23
N PRO A 288 4.27 -9.01 1.07
CA PRO A 288 3.28 -8.84 2.12
C PRO A 288 2.83 -10.17 2.72
N ALA A 289 2.59 -10.20 4.03
CA ALA A 289 2.11 -11.39 4.74
C ALA A 289 0.81 -11.94 4.14
N TRP A 290 -0.02 -11.08 3.54
CA TRP A 290 -1.21 -11.48 2.78
C TRP A 290 -0.94 -12.51 1.70
N HIS A 291 0.16 -12.36 0.94
CA HIS A 291 0.49 -13.30 -0.13
C HIS A 291 0.99 -14.61 0.44
N VAL A 292 1.76 -14.59 1.53
CA VAL A 292 2.17 -15.80 2.26
C VAL A 292 0.94 -16.52 2.82
N PHE A 293 0.04 -15.80 3.49
CA PHE A 293 -1.18 -16.35 4.09
C PHE A 293 -2.09 -17.05 3.06
N ASN A 294 -2.13 -16.56 1.82
CA ASN A 294 -2.95 -17.13 0.75
C ASN A 294 -2.28 -18.26 -0.02
N LEU A 295 -1.10 -18.76 0.36
CA LEU A 295 -0.48 -19.93 -0.29
C LEU A 295 -1.26 -21.22 -0.04
N LYS A 296 -1.90 -21.34 1.13
CA LYS A 296 -2.71 -22.52 1.49
C LYS A 296 -4.04 -22.09 2.12
N LYS A 297 -5.09 -22.89 1.86
CA LYS A 297 -6.38 -22.71 2.54
C LYS A 297 -6.23 -23.04 4.02
N LYS A 298 -6.74 -22.15 4.89
CA LYS A 298 -6.70 -22.34 6.33
C LYS A 298 -7.57 -23.55 6.75
N PRO A 299 -7.02 -24.55 7.46
CA PRO A 299 -7.82 -25.60 8.07
C PRO A 299 -8.82 -25.01 9.10
N ASN A 300 -9.99 -25.61 9.21
CA ASN A 300 -11.07 -25.08 10.07
C ASN A 300 -10.68 -24.99 11.57
N ASN A 301 -9.82 -25.89 12.04
CA ASN A 301 -9.34 -25.96 13.42
C ASN A 301 -8.04 -25.18 13.69
N TRP A 302 -7.55 -24.41 12.71
CA TRP A 302 -6.35 -23.59 12.89
C TRP A 302 -6.71 -22.11 13.08
N SER A 303 -5.94 -21.41 13.91
CA SER A 303 -5.93 -19.96 13.94
C SER A 303 -5.18 -19.40 12.72
N GLU A 304 -5.41 -18.13 12.40
CA GLU A 304 -4.66 -17.44 11.34
C GLU A 304 -3.16 -17.33 11.69
N TYR A 305 -2.84 -17.07 12.96
CA TYR A 305 -1.48 -17.07 13.48
C TYR A 305 -0.77 -18.41 13.21
N ARG A 306 -1.42 -19.53 13.58
CA ARG A 306 -0.87 -20.88 13.36
C ARG A 306 -0.63 -21.17 11.88
N LEU A 307 -1.56 -20.78 11.00
CA LEU A 307 -1.36 -20.97 9.56
C LEU A 307 -0.16 -20.17 9.07
N TYR A 308 -0.10 -18.88 9.43
CA TYR A 308 0.97 -18.00 8.96
C TYR A 308 2.36 -18.46 9.43
N THR A 309 2.50 -18.80 10.71
CA THR A 309 3.76 -19.31 11.27
C THR A 309 4.19 -20.63 10.63
N GLN A 310 3.23 -21.53 10.37
CA GLN A 310 3.51 -22.79 9.65
C GLN A 310 3.98 -22.52 8.21
N LEU A 311 3.34 -21.59 7.51
CA LEU A 311 3.74 -21.22 6.14
C LEU A 311 5.14 -20.60 6.11
N CYS A 312 5.46 -19.74 7.07
CA CYS A 312 6.81 -19.19 7.22
C CYS A 312 7.85 -20.31 7.49
N PHE A 313 7.50 -21.29 8.32
CA PHE A 313 8.36 -22.46 8.56
C PHE A 313 8.56 -23.29 7.29
N ASP A 314 7.47 -23.62 6.56
CA ASP A 314 7.54 -24.36 5.29
C ASP A 314 8.42 -23.64 4.25
N LEU A 315 8.34 -22.30 4.21
CA LEU A 315 9.14 -21.42 3.36
C LEU A 315 10.58 -21.21 3.89
N LYS A 316 10.94 -21.77 5.05
CA LYS A 316 12.26 -21.61 5.69
C LYS A 316 12.62 -20.15 6.02
N VAL A 317 11.63 -19.34 6.39
CA VAL A 317 11.84 -17.98 6.89
C VAL A 317 12.47 -18.06 8.27
N ARG A 318 13.69 -17.54 8.43
CA ARG A 318 14.40 -17.58 9.71
C ARG A 318 13.72 -16.65 10.72
N ASP A 319 13.60 -17.12 11.97
CA ASP A 319 13.09 -16.33 13.11
C ASP A 319 11.74 -15.65 12.88
N ALA A 320 10.84 -16.26 12.11
CA ALA A 320 9.52 -15.67 11.84
C ALA A 320 8.68 -15.53 13.13
N ALA A 321 8.80 -16.47 14.07
CA ALA A 321 8.09 -16.41 15.35
C ALA A 321 8.63 -15.26 16.22
N GLY A 322 9.94 -15.19 16.42
CA GLY A 322 10.56 -14.12 17.21
C GLY A 322 10.31 -12.73 16.61
N TYR A 323 10.27 -12.62 15.28
CA TYR A 323 9.82 -11.36 14.61
C TYR A 323 8.39 -11.01 15.00
N LEU A 324 7.46 -11.97 14.95
CA LEU A 324 6.06 -11.72 15.32
C LEU A 324 5.95 -11.34 16.80
N ASP A 325 6.70 -11.99 17.68
CA ASP A 325 6.72 -11.68 19.10
C ASP A 325 7.10 -10.19 19.32
N ARG A 326 8.17 -9.74 18.68
CA ARG A 326 8.63 -8.35 18.75
C ARG A 326 7.59 -7.38 18.19
N MET A 327 7.02 -7.68 17.04
CA MET A 327 5.99 -6.85 16.40
C MET A 327 4.75 -6.73 17.29
N LEU A 328 4.24 -7.83 17.83
CA LEU A 328 3.02 -7.85 18.63
C LEU A 328 3.17 -7.11 19.96
N VAL A 329 4.32 -7.24 20.62
CA VAL A 329 4.61 -6.50 21.86
C VAL A 329 4.71 -5.00 21.58
N CYS A 330 5.47 -4.59 20.57
CA CYS A 330 5.60 -3.18 20.21
C CYS A 330 4.25 -2.57 19.79
N ASP A 331 3.46 -3.26 18.96
CA ASP A 331 2.12 -2.81 18.57
C ASP A 331 1.17 -2.73 19.78
N SER A 332 1.34 -3.61 20.78
CA SER A 332 0.58 -3.57 22.04
C SER A 332 0.92 -2.34 22.87
N ILE A 333 2.19 -1.97 23.00
CA ILE A 333 2.64 -0.76 23.70
C ILE A 333 2.12 0.49 23.01
N LEU A 334 2.26 0.56 21.68
CA LEU A 334 1.88 1.71 20.87
C LEU A 334 0.36 1.82 20.64
N ALA A 335 -0.45 0.84 21.06
CA ALA A 335 -1.87 0.76 20.71
C ALA A 335 -2.09 0.86 19.18
N ASN A 336 -1.29 0.14 18.38
CA ASN A 336 -1.39 0.15 16.94
C ASN A 336 -2.67 -0.56 16.46
N THR A 337 -3.48 0.15 15.69
CA THR A 337 -4.78 -0.33 15.21
C THR A 337 -4.77 -0.85 13.78
N ASP A 338 -3.66 -0.67 13.05
CA ASP A 338 -3.62 -0.92 11.60
C ASP A 338 -2.50 -1.87 11.14
N ARG A 339 -2.06 -2.79 11.99
CA ARG A 339 -1.16 -3.88 11.60
C ARG A 339 -1.88 -4.91 10.74
N HIS A 340 -2.39 -4.51 9.60
CA HIS A 340 -3.06 -5.44 8.67
C HIS A 340 -2.04 -6.27 7.87
N TRP A 341 -2.52 -7.32 7.20
CA TRP A 341 -1.72 -8.32 6.47
C TRP A 341 -0.79 -7.77 5.37
N ARG A 342 -0.86 -6.49 5.04
CA ARG A 342 0.05 -5.82 4.10
C ARG A 342 1.09 -4.94 4.80
N ASN A 343 0.94 -4.67 6.10
CA ASN A 343 1.86 -3.83 6.88
C ASN A 343 2.94 -4.64 7.61
N PHE A 344 3.11 -5.90 7.25
CA PHE A 344 4.22 -6.77 7.62
C PHE A 344 4.37 -7.87 6.58
N GLY A 345 5.48 -8.61 6.63
CA GLY A 345 5.72 -9.68 5.68
C GLY A 345 7.15 -10.19 5.71
N ILE A 346 7.60 -10.65 4.57
CA ILE A 346 8.93 -11.21 4.39
C ILE A 346 9.66 -10.54 3.22
N ILE A 347 10.97 -10.63 3.23
CA ILE A 347 11.83 -10.19 2.13
C ILE A 347 12.42 -11.42 1.48
N ARG A 348 12.37 -11.48 0.14
CA ARG A 348 13.05 -12.49 -0.69
C ARG A 348 14.23 -11.83 -1.40
N ASN A 349 15.40 -12.45 -1.29
CA ASN A 349 16.50 -12.13 -2.18
C ASN A 349 16.24 -12.80 -3.54
N ILE A 350 16.23 -12.06 -4.62
CA ILE A 350 15.83 -12.55 -5.95
C ILE A 350 16.84 -13.50 -6.59
N ASP A 351 18.12 -13.43 -6.20
CA ASP A 351 19.17 -14.27 -6.75
C ASP A 351 19.27 -15.60 -6.00
N THR A 352 19.29 -15.54 -4.67
CA THR A 352 19.48 -16.71 -3.80
C THR A 352 18.18 -17.38 -3.36
N LEU A 353 17.04 -16.72 -3.57
CA LEU A 353 15.68 -17.10 -3.11
C LEU A 353 15.57 -17.27 -1.58
N LYS A 354 16.55 -16.79 -0.82
CA LYS A 354 16.52 -16.82 0.65
C LYS A 354 15.50 -15.81 1.17
N LEU A 355 14.80 -16.23 2.24
CA LEU A 355 13.74 -15.47 2.88
C LEU A 355 14.13 -15.05 4.29
N ARG A 356 13.73 -13.83 4.68
CA ARG A 356 13.83 -13.29 6.04
C ARG A 356 12.60 -12.45 6.37
N PRO A 357 12.28 -12.19 7.66
CA PRO A 357 11.26 -11.20 8.00
C PRO A 357 11.62 -9.82 7.44
N ALA A 358 10.60 -9.05 7.06
CA ALA A 358 10.76 -7.63 6.78
C ALA A 358 10.92 -6.84 8.09
N PRO A 359 11.63 -5.71 8.12
CA PRO A 359 11.63 -4.85 9.30
C PRO A 359 10.20 -4.38 9.63
N ILE A 360 9.92 -4.03 10.88
CA ILE A 360 8.64 -3.46 11.28
C ILE A 360 8.51 -2.05 10.66
N PHE A 361 7.41 -1.78 9.97
CA PHE A 361 7.16 -0.50 9.31
C PHE A 361 5.68 -0.12 9.41
N ASP A 362 5.33 1.10 9.00
CA ASP A 362 3.96 1.59 8.88
C ASP A 362 3.18 1.53 10.20
N SER A 363 3.72 2.19 11.23
CA SER A 363 3.13 2.25 12.57
C SER A 363 2.43 3.59 12.87
N GLY A 364 2.17 4.40 11.85
CA GLY A 364 1.57 5.72 12.00
C GLY A 364 0.16 5.73 12.60
N SER A 365 -0.62 4.66 12.38
CA SER A 365 -1.97 4.51 12.95
C SER A 365 -1.97 4.02 14.41
N CYS A 366 -0.96 4.41 15.19
CA CYS A 366 -0.83 4.10 16.62
C CYS A 366 -1.21 5.30 17.50
N LEU A 367 -1.07 5.14 18.81
CA LEU A 367 -1.27 6.19 19.82
C LEU A 367 -2.60 6.94 19.65
N TRP A 368 -3.66 6.18 19.37
CA TRP A 368 -5.02 6.75 19.16
C TRP A 368 -5.01 7.90 18.13
N ASN A 369 -4.40 7.68 16.97
CA ASN A 369 -4.11 8.68 15.94
C ASN A 369 -5.24 9.66 15.63
N GLU A 370 -6.48 9.18 15.60
CA GLU A 370 -7.67 9.98 15.24
C GLU A 370 -8.33 10.66 16.46
N LYS A 371 -7.85 10.43 17.70
CA LYS A 371 -8.43 11.01 18.91
C LYS A 371 -7.80 12.38 19.23
N ALA A 372 -8.64 13.32 19.64
CA ALA A 372 -8.25 14.63 20.19
C ALA A 372 -8.60 14.72 21.68
N GLY A 373 -8.20 15.78 22.36
CA GLY A 373 -8.28 15.95 23.83
C GLY A 373 -9.59 15.52 24.45
N ARG A 374 -10.74 15.92 23.90
CA ARG A 374 -12.08 15.56 24.40
C ARG A 374 -12.33 14.04 24.44
N ASP A 375 -11.78 13.28 23.49
CA ASP A 375 -11.96 11.84 23.40
C ASP A 375 -11.27 11.13 24.56
N PHE A 376 -10.18 11.70 25.09
CA PHE A 376 -9.45 11.16 26.22
C PHE A 376 -10.11 11.52 27.57
N THR A 377 -10.84 12.63 27.65
CA THR A 377 -11.52 13.10 28.86
C THR A 377 -12.56 12.08 29.36
N TYR A 378 -13.24 11.39 28.44
CA TYR A 378 -14.20 10.33 28.78
C TYR A 378 -13.55 8.97 29.11
N GLY A 379 -12.22 8.92 29.21
CA GLY A 379 -11.47 7.76 29.75
C GLY A 379 -11.42 6.52 28.87
N SER A 380 -11.90 6.57 27.63
CA SER A 380 -11.86 5.41 26.74
C SER A 380 -10.49 5.30 26.05
N TYR A 381 -9.66 4.38 26.54
CA TYR A 381 -8.41 3.95 25.89
C TYR A 381 -8.60 2.65 25.12
N ALA A 382 -9.84 2.25 24.86
CA ALA A 382 -10.14 1.07 24.07
C ALA A 382 -9.65 1.24 22.63
N PHE A 383 -9.08 0.20 22.08
CA PHE A 383 -8.68 0.08 20.68
C PHE A 383 -8.83 -1.37 20.24
N THR A 384 -8.78 -1.60 18.94
CA THR A 384 -8.79 -2.94 18.37
C THR A 384 -7.47 -3.18 17.65
N THR A 385 -7.03 -4.42 17.63
CA THR A 385 -5.79 -4.84 16.98
C THR A 385 -6.04 -5.65 15.71
N LYS A 386 -5.00 -5.81 14.93
CA LYS A 386 -4.83 -6.66 13.75
C LYS A 386 -3.45 -7.31 13.86
N PRO A 387 -3.13 -8.38 13.10
CA PRO A 387 -3.96 -9.02 12.09
C PRO A 387 -4.77 -10.21 12.64
N PHE A 388 -4.34 -10.84 13.76
CA PHE A 388 -4.85 -12.15 14.20
C PHE A 388 -6.10 -12.06 15.07
N TYR A 389 -6.13 -11.14 16.01
CA TYR A 389 -7.27 -10.89 16.90
C TYR A 389 -7.60 -9.41 16.97
N ARG A 390 -8.90 -9.10 17.14
CA ARG A 390 -9.34 -7.72 17.40
C ARG A 390 -9.14 -7.29 18.84
N ASP A 391 -9.11 -8.24 19.76
CA ASP A 391 -8.87 -8.02 21.18
C ASP A 391 -7.37 -7.90 21.46
N PRO A 392 -6.88 -6.79 22.05
CA PRO A 392 -5.44 -6.56 22.28
C PRO A 392 -4.81 -7.57 23.24
N GLN A 393 -5.57 -8.05 24.24
CA GLN A 393 -5.06 -9.03 25.20
C GLN A 393 -4.83 -10.38 24.51
N ARG A 394 -5.83 -10.87 23.75
CA ARG A 394 -5.70 -12.10 22.97
C ARG A 394 -4.63 -12.02 21.89
N GLN A 395 -4.38 -10.82 21.37
CA GLN A 395 -3.30 -10.59 20.41
C GLN A 395 -1.93 -10.74 21.10
N LEU A 396 -1.76 -10.16 22.30
CA LEU A 396 -0.53 -10.26 23.09
C LEU A 396 -0.26 -11.69 23.57
N GLU A 397 -1.29 -12.47 23.87
CA GLU A 397 -1.17 -13.89 24.27
C GLU A 397 -0.60 -14.81 23.17
N LEU A 398 -0.47 -14.32 21.92
CA LEU A 398 0.19 -15.06 20.84
C LEU A 398 1.72 -15.05 20.95
N VAL A 399 2.28 -14.18 21.75
CA VAL A 399 3.73 -14.05 21.93
C VAL A 399 4.26 -15.29 22.63
N VAL A 400 5.25 -15.94 22.01
CA VAL A 400 5.80 -17.23 22.47
C VAL A 400 7.03 -17.03 23.34
N ASP A 401 7.87 -16.05 22.98
CA ASP A 401 9.12 -15.76 23.70
C ASP A 401 9.19 -14.26 24.06
N GLY A 402 9.07 -13.96 25.37
CA GLY A 402 9.19 -12.61 25.92
C GLY A 402 10.58 -12.27 26.48
N ARG A 403 11.58 -13.17 26.43
CA ARG A 403 12.90 -13.00 27.06
C ARG A 403 13.73 -11.84 26.48
N TRP A 404 13.41 -11.42 25.24
CA TRP A 404 14.03 -10.27 24.57
C TRP A 404 13.53 -8.92 25.11
N TYR A 405 12.36 -8.90 25.78
CA TYR A 405 11.76 -7.68 26.29
C TYR A 405 12.37 -7.28 27.63
N HIS A 406 12.80 -6.03 27.74
CA HIS A 406 13.43 -5.46 28.91
C HIS A 406 12.68 -4.21 29.36
N PRO A 407 11.81 -4.30 30.39
CA PRO A 407 11.01 -3.15 30.87
C PRO A 407 11.80 -1.89 31.16
N GLU A 408 13.03 -2.03 31.70
CA GLU A 408 13.94 -0.94 32.02
C GLU A 408 14.34 -0.09 30.81
N ALA A 409 14.30 -0.65 29.61
CA ALA A 409 14.56 0.10 28.38
C ALA A 409 13.49 1.18 28.11
N LEU A 410 12.35 1.10 28.76
CA LEU A 410 11.25 2.05 28.62
C LEU A 410 11.27 3.17 29.67
N GLU A 411 12.25 3.21 30.58
CA GLU A 411 12.39 4.33 31.53
C GLU A 411 12.54 5.64 30.78
N GLY A 412 11.74 6.66 31.15
CA GLY A 412 11.71 7.98 30.49
C GLY A 412 11.12 7.99 29.09
N PHE A 413 10.58 6.88 28.57
CA PHE A 413 9.99 6.86 27.23
C PHE A 413 8.72 7.72 27.12
N VAL A 414 7.89 7.72 28.16
CA VAL A 414 6.66 8.56 28.19
C VAL A 414 7.02 10.04 28.21
N ASP A 415 8.05 10.43 28.97
CA ASP A 415 8.52 11.82 29.00
C ASP A 415 9.08 12.25 27.64
N GLU A 416 9.82 11.38 26.98
CA GLU A 416 10.30 11.61 25.61
C GLU A 416 9.13 11.81 24.62
N VAL A 417 8.07 10.99 24.73
CA VAL A 417 6.87 11.16 23.89
C VAL A 417 6.16 12.47 24.16
N HIS A 418 6.06 12.87 25.43
CA HIS A 418 5.51 14.16 25.83
C HIS A 418 6.26 15.31 25.15
N GLU A 419 7.59 15.36 25.27
CA GLU A 419 8.44 16.38 24.64
C GLU A 419 8.29 16.43 23.12
N ILE A 420 8.20 15.27 22.45
CA ILE A 420 7.98 15.20 21.00
C ILE A 420 6.64 15.83 20.62
N LEU A 421 5.56 15.47 21.31
CA LEU A 421 4.22 15.95 21.01
C LEU A 421 4.08 17.46 21.26
N GLU A 422 4.66 17.98 22.37
CA GLU A 422 4.71 19.40 22.64
C GLU A 422 5.47 20.19 21.57
N LYS A 423 6.65 19.71 21.18
CA LYS A 423 7.46 20.31 20.12
C LYS A 423 6.70 20.38 18.78
N GLU A 424 5.88 19.40 18.50
CA GLU A 424 5.00 19.35 17.32
C GLU A 424 3.68 20.11 17.53
N ARG A 425 3.53 20.83 18.64
CA ARG A 425 2.39 21.70 18.98
C ARG A 425 1.06 20.95 19.02
N VAL A 426 1.08 19.71 19.47
CA VAL A 426 -0.14 18.96 19.79
C VAL A 426 -0.76 19.61 21.03
N ASP A 427 -2.07 19.73 21.07
CA ASP A 427 -2.77 20.34 22.21
C ASP A 427 -2.54 19.56 23.52
N GLU A 428 -2.51 20.27 24.64
CA GLU A 428 -2.13 19.75 25.96
C GLU A 428 -3.05 18.60 26.43
N GLU A 429 -4.36 18.68 26.15
CA GLU A 429 -5.30 17.61 26.53
C GLU A 429 -4.99 16.33 25.77
N THR A 430 -4.67 16.44 24.48
CA THR A 430 -4.28 15.29 23.62
C THR A 430 -2.95 14.72 24.08
N VAL A 431 -1.93 15.55 24.38
CA VAL A 431 -0.63 15.12 24.90
C VAL A 431 -0.81 14.34 26.19
N THR A 432 -1.52 14.92 27.18
CA THR A 432 -1.80 14.27 28.46
C THR A 432 -2.56 12.93 28.26
N GLY A 433 -3.53 12.91 27.35
CA GLY A 433 -4.29 11.73 27.03
C GLY A 433 -3.44 10.60 26.47
N ILE A 434 -2.59 10.91 25.49
CA ILE A 434 -1.68 9.94 24.87
C ILE A 434 -0.68 9.40 25.89
N CYS A 435 -0.03 10.24 26.67
CA CYS A 435 0.96 9.84 27.67
C CYS A 435 0.34 8.90 28.72
N ARG A 436 -0.83 9.25 29.26
CA ARG A 436 -1.56 8.39 30.20
C ARG A 436 -1.98 7.05 29.57
N GLY A 437 -2.38 7.07 28.30
CA GLY A 437 -2.71 5.85 27.57
C GLY A 437 -1.48 4.96 27.38
N LEU A 438 -0.35 5.55 27.02
CA LEU A 438 0.93 4.87 26.83
C LEU A 438 1.45 4.23 28.12
N GLU A 439 1.41 4.95 29.25
CA GLU A 439 1.72 4.40 30.57
C GLU A 439 0.92 3.14 30.87
N ARG A 440 -0.41 3.19 30.69
CA ARG A 440 -1.28 2.04 30.87
C ARG A 440 -0.93 0.87 29.96
N ARG A 441 -0.52 1.12 28.73
CA ARG A 441 -0.10 0.07 27.79
C ARG A 441 1.20 -0.57 28.23
N ILE A 442 2.17 0.22 28.66
CA ILE A 442 3.44 -0.26 29.21
C ILE A 442 3.18 -1.12 30.45
N ASP A 443 2.30 -0.68 31.37
CA ASP A 443 1.92 -1.47 32.55
C ASP A 443 1.30 -2.81 32.20
N VAL A 444 0.40 -2.85 31.21
CA VAL A 444 -0.22 -4.09 30.72
C VAL A 444 0.83 -5.05 30.17
N VAL A 445 1.76 -4.55 29.35
CA VAL A 445 2.83 -5.39 28.76
C VAL A 445 3.80 -5.87 29.85
N ASN A 446 4.16 -5.00 30.80
CA ASN A 446 5.00 -5.37 31.95
C ASN A 446 4.36 -6.44 32.83
N ALA A 447 3.04 -6.33 33.06
CA ALA A 447 2.27 -7.33 33.82
C ALA A 447 2.22 -8.68 33.07
N TRP A 448 2.00 -8.65 31.77
CA TRP A 448 2.03 -9.83 30.91
C TRP A 448 3.41 -10.49 30.94
N TRP A 449 4.49 -9.71 30.77
CA TRP A 449 5.86 -10.21 30.77
C TRP A 449 6.24 -10.89 32.09
N ARG A 450 5.85 -10.31 33.24
CA ARG A 450 6.10 -10.91 34.55
C ARG A 450 5.34 -12.22 34.77
N ALA A 451 4.21 -12.38 34.10
CA ALA A 451 3.36 -13.58 34.18
C ALA A 451 3.78 -14.68 33.18
N THR A 452 4.61 -14.33 32.21
CA THR A 452 5.14 -15.28 31.22
C THR A 452 6.40 -15.93 31.74
N PRO A 453 6.47 -17.29 31.84
CA PRO A 453 7.60 -18.02 32.45
C PRO A 453 8.89 -17.91 31.64
#